data_fdfb5d7556ce899b0bc5c9f46cc5c067
#
_entry.id   fdfb5d7556ce899b0bc5c9f46cc5c067
#
_cell.length_a   1.000
_cell.length_b   1.000
_cell.length_c   1.000
_cell.angle_alpha   90.00
_cell.angle_beta   90.00
_cell.angle_gamma   90.00
#
_symmetry.space_group_name_H-M   'P 1'
#
loop_
_entity.id
_entity.type
_entity.pdbx_description
1 polymer ?
#
loop_
_entity_poly.entity_id
_entity_poly.type
_entity_poly.pdbx_seq_one_letter_code
_entity_poly.pdbx_strand_id
1 'polypeptide(L)'
;MEISGKTAIVTGAASGIGLGIATALAEAGANVVMADIEKAAVEQAAHLLSGTNKQVLPVRIDVTREQSVIDALAEAERRFGKLHIACNNAGVPMHGTRLVDVPVADWAFVIGVNVWGVIHGIRHFVPAILKHGEAGHVVNTASVAATQNRRGTDQGPYSMSKYAVLSLSEALEHELEGTNVGVTALCPGPIATNLAQGARHRPDHLGGPELRPAAEALMAERLAKTGIDPKLVGERVIDAIRNKTFYAFVSAVPADVIRARHRRIEAELETRWTTTY
;
A
#
# COMPACT_ATOMS: atom_id res chain seq x y z
N MET A 1 -2.43 -7.62 -17.95
CA MET A 1 -1.16 -7.59 -18.69
C MET A 1 -0.33 -8.83 -18.41
N GLU A 2 0.61 -9.21 -19.29
CA GLU A 2 1.62 -10.23 -19.01
C GLU A 2 2.67 -9.69 -18.03
N ILE A 3 3.07 -10.51 -17.06
CA ILE A 3 3.99 -10.09 -15.97
C ILE A 3 5.41 -10.60 -16.22
N SER A 4 5.55 -11.76 -16.88
CA SER A 4 6.85 -12.34 -17.15
C SER A 4 7.77 -11.39 -17.92
N GLY A 5 9.02 -11.23 -17.47
CA GLY A 5 10.01 -10.33 -18.04
C GLY A 5 9.79 -8.84 -17.74
N LYS A 6 8.70 -8.46 -17.05
CA LYS A 6 8.45 -7.08 -16.64
C LYS A 6 9.22 -6.75 -15.35
N THR A 7 9.51 -5.48 -15.13
CA THR A 7 10.17 -5.00 -13.91
C THR A 7 9.15 -4.39 -12.97
N ALA A 8 9.15 -4.83 -11.73
CA ALA A 8 8.30 -4.34 -10.66
C ALA A 8 9.11 -3.74 -9.51
N ILE A 9 8.63 -2.64 -8.92
CA ILE A 9 9.11 -2.12 -7.63
C ILE A 9 8.03 -2.30 -6.58
N VAL A 10 8.40 -2.80 -5.39
CA VAL A 10 7.51 -2.99 -4.26
C VAL A 10 8.08 -2.29 -3.05
N THR A 11 7.37 -1.30 -2.50
CA THR A 11 7.77 -0.62 -1.26
C THR A 11 7.25 -1.33 -0.03
N GLY A 12 8.03 -1.33 1.08
CA GLY A 12 7.72 -2.12 2.27
C GLY A 12 7.85 -3.63 2.02
N ALA A 13 8.84 -4.04 1.21
CA ALA A 13 8.97 -5.41 0.69
C ALA A 13 9.73 -6.37 1.61
N ALA A 14 10.29 -5.91 2.73
CA ALA A 14 11.05 -6.76 3.66
C ALA A 14 10.17 -7.76 4.42
N SER A 15 8.86 -7.50 4.55
CA SER A 15 7.96 -8.35 5.33
C SER A 15 6.50 -8.22 4.89
N GLY A 16 5.63 -9.06 5.46
CA GLY A 16 4.18 -8.95 5.38
C GLY A 16 3.65 -8.89 3.95
N ILE A 17 2.72 -7.96 3.69
CA ILE A 17 2.05 -7.79 2.40
C ILE A 17 3.07 -7.52 1.28
N GLY A 18 4.03 -6.62 1.51
CA GLY A 18 5.03 -6.28 0.50
C GLY A 18 5.90 -7.47 0.10
N LEU A 19 6.30 -8.30 1.06
CA LEU A 19 7.01 -9.55 0.77
C LEU A 19 6.15 -10.54 0.00
N GLY A 20 4.87 -10.68 0.38
CA GLY A 20 3.92 -11.53 -0.34
C GLY A 20 3.74 -11.09 -1.81
N ILE A 21 3.61 -9.78 -2.05
CA ILE A 21 3.53 -9.21 -3.40
C ILE A 21 4.82 -9.44 -4.18
N ALA A 22 5.98 -9.14 -3.58
CA ALA A 22 7.28 -9.32 -4.22
C ALA A 22 7.53 -10.79 -4.61
N THR A 23 7.16 -11.71 -3.72
CA THR A 23 7.24 -13.16 -3.97
C THR A 23 6.37 -13.57 -5.15
N ALA A 24 5.10 -13.19 -5.15
CA ALA A 24 4.17 -13.54 -6.23
C ALA A 24 4.58 -12.95 -7.58
N LEU A 25 5.09 -11.72 -7.62
CA LEU A 25 5.63 -11.10 -8.83
C LEU A 25 6.85 -11.86 -9.36
N ALA A 26 7.79 -12.22 -8.48
CA ALA A 26 8.96 -13.01 -8.84
C ALA A 26 8.57 -14.42 -9.33
N GLU A 27 7.58 -15.06 -8.72
CA GLU A 27 7.01 -16.34 -9.18
C GLU A 27 6.31 -16.23 -10.53
N ALA A 28 5.71 -15.07 -10.83
CA ALA A 28 5.15 -14.77 -12.14
C ALA A 28 6.20 -14.40 -13.20
N GLY A 29 7.50 -14.43 -12.87
CA GLY A 29 8.61 -14.19 -13.78
C GLY A 29 9.00 -12.72 -13.96
N ALA A 30 8.57 -11.84 -13.04
CA ALA A 30 9.02 -10.44 -13.05
C ALA A 30 10.45 -10.30 -12.51
N ASN A 31 11.16 -9.24 -12.96
CA ASN A 31 12.29 -8.69 -12.23
C ASN A 31 11.74 -7.84 -11.08
N VAL A 32 12.18 -8.07 -9.84
CA VAL A 32 11.58 -7.43 -8.67
C VAL A 32 12.60 -6.58 -7.93
N VAL A 33 12.31 -5.28 -7.79
CA VAL A 33 13.00 -4.37 -6.89
C VAL A 33 12.25 -4.41 -5.55
N MET A 34 12.86 -5.03 -4.55
CA MET A 34 12.35 -5.07 -3.18
C MET A 34 12.89 -3.87 -2.43
N ALA A 35 12.02 -2.90 -2.14
CA ALA A 35 12.41 -1.64 -1.52
C ALA A 35 11.85 -1.53 -0.10
N ASP A 36 12.70 -1.26 0.91
CA ASP A 36 12.30 -1.13 2.31
C ASP A 36 13.20 -0.16 3.08
N ILE A 37 12.69 0.39 4.18
CA ILE A 37 13.47 1.25 5.06
C ILE A 37 14.51 0.44 5.85
N GLU A 38 14.19 -0.81 6.17
CA GLU A 38 15.05 -1.76 6.90
C GLU A 38 16.01 -2.48 5.92
N LYS A 39 17.16 -1.84 5.64
CA LYS A 39 18.14 -2.35 4.66
C LYS A 39 18.50 -3.82 4.88
N ALA A 40 18.90 -4.20 6.09
CA ALA A 40 19.33 -5.57 6.40
C ALA A 40 18.18 -6.59 6.21
N ALA A 41 16.95 -6.21 6.56
CA ALA A 41 15.79 -7.08 6.43
C ALA A 41 15.42 -7.31 4.95
N VAL A 42 15.47 -6.26 4.12
CA VAL A 42 15.16 -6.40 2.69
C VAL A 42 16.26 -7.16 1.93
N GLU A 43 17.52 -6.99 2.31
CA GLU A 43 18.63 -7.78 1.76
C GLU A 43 18.49 -9.27 2.09
N GLN A 44 18.13 -9.59 3.34
CA GLN A 44 17.87 -10.97 3.75
C GLN A 44 16.66 -11.58 2.99
N ALA A 45 15.55 -10.86 2.91
CA ALA A 45 14.36 -11.31 2.19
C ALA A 45 14.64 -11.53 0.70
N ALA A 46 15.38 -10.62 0.06
CA ALA A 46 15.78 -10.73 -1.32
C ALA A 46 16.72 -11.93 -1.56
N HIS A 47 17.66 -12.18 -0.65
CA HIS A 47 18.55 -13.34 -0.72
C HIS A 47 17.77 -14.66 -0.71
N LEU A 48 16.80 -14.80 0.20
CA LEU A 48 15.94 -15.98 0.28
C LEU A 48 15.11 -16.17 -1.01
N LEU A 49 14.60 -15.08 -1.58
CA LEU A 49 13.80 -15.13 -2.79
C LEU A 49 14.65 -15.42 -4.04
N SER A 50 15.87 -14.88 -4.13
CA SER A 50 16.77 -15.06 -5.28
C SER A 50 17.36 -16.47 -5.40
N GLY A 51 17.39 -17.25 -4.32
CA GLY A 51 17.84 -18.66 -4.32
C GLY A 51 17.10 -19.58 -5.31
N THR A 52 16.06 -19.07 -5.97
CA THR A 52 15.24 -19.80 -6.97
C THR A 52 15.46 -19.29 -8.42
N ASN A 53 16.63 -18.75 -8.76
CA ASN A 53 16.95 -18.13 -10.08
C ASN A 53 16.10 -16.89 -10.45
N LYS A 54 15.52 -16.22 -9.47
CA LYS A 54 14.70 -15.02 -9.69
C LYS A 54 15.57 -13.77 -9.74
N GLN A 55 15.19 -12.82 -10.60
CA GLN A 55 15.87 -11.54 -10.71
C GLN A 55 15.32 -10.58 -9.63
N VAL A 56 16.01 -10.49 -8.49
CA VAL A 56 15.62 -9.67 -7.34
C VAL A 56 16.73 -8.66 -7.02
N LEU A 57 16.34 -7.42 -6.75
CA LEU A 57 17.22 -6.33 -6.34
C LEU A 57 16.73 -5.74 -5.02
N PRO A 58 17.44 -5.91 -3.90
CA PRO A 58 17.11 -5.19 -2.66
C PRO A 58 17.58 -3.74 -2.73
N VAL A 59 16.72 -2.80 -2.32
CA VAL A 59 17.00 -1.36 -2.29
C VAL A 59 16.54 -0.78 -0.96
N ARG A 60 17.36 0.06 -0.33
CA ARG A 60 16.91 0.85 0.81
C ARG A 60 16.09 2.04 0.32
N ILE A 61 14.86 2.20 0.86
CA ILE A 61 13.99 3.33 0.54
C ILE A 61 13.35 3.89 1.82
N ASP A 62 13.35 5.20 1.96
CA ASP A 62 12.48 5.93 2.88
C ASP A 62 11.42 6.66 2.06
N VAL A 63 10.21 6.13 2.04
CA VAL A 63 9.11 6.66 1.20
C VAL A 63 8.66 8.06 1.62
N THR A 64 8.99 8.51 2.84
CA THR A 64 8.69 9.87 3.31
C THR A 64 9.60 10.92 2.66
N ARG A 65 10.69 10.50 2.04
CA ARG A 65 11.70 11.35 1.41
C ARG A 65 11.67 11.18 -0.10
N GLU A 66 11.22 12.20 -0.81
CA GLU A 66 11.08 12.18 -2.28
C GLU A 66 12.39 11.75 -2.97
N GLN A 67 13.55 12.27 -2.54
CA GLN A 67 14.84 11.91 -3.13
C GLN A 67 15.13 10.41 -3.00
N SER A 68 14.76 9.77 -1.90
CA SER A 68 14.95 8.32 -1.72
C SER A 68 14.12 7.49 -2.70
N VAL A 69 12.95 7.98 -3.11
CA VAL A 69 12.10 7.34 -4.13
C VAL A 69 12.72 7.51 -5.52
N ILE A 70 13.27 8.69 -5.84
CA ILE A 70 14.00 8.97 -7.08
C ILE A 70 15.23 8.04 -7.19
N ASP A 71 16.01 7.93 -6.12
CA ASP A 71 17.21 7.08 -6.10
C ASP A 71 16.86 5.60 -6.30
N ALA A 72 15.78 5.12 -5.67
CA ALA A 72 15.31 3.75 -5.84
C ALA A 72 14.84 3.46 -7.27
N LEU A 73 14.17 4.42 -7.92
CA LEU A 73 13.80 4.32 -9.34
C LEU A 73 15.05 4.25 -10.23
N ALA A 74 16.03 5.11 -9.99
CA ALA A 74 17.27 5.12 -10.75
C ALA A 74 18.04 3.79 -10.63
N GLU A 75 18.05 3.17 -9.44
CA GLU A 75 18.64 1.84 -9.25
C GLU A 75 17.87 0.75 -10.02
N ALA A 76 16.54 0.82 -10.02
CA ALA A 76 15.69 -0.09 -10.78
C ALA A 76 15.97 0.00 -12.29
N GLU A 77 15.99 1.22 -12.84
CA GLU A 77 16.25 1.48 -14.25
C GLU A 77 17.68 1.08 -14.65
N ARG A 78 18.68 1.38 -13.82
CA ARG A 78 20.06 0.97 -14.06
C ARG A 78 20.22 -0.55 -14.11
N ARG A 79 19.48 -1.29 -13.29
CA ARG A 79 19.58 -2.76 -13.21
C ARG A 79 18.77 -3.48 -14.26
N PHE A 80 17.55 -2.99 -14.57
CA PHE A 80 16.57 -3.69 -15.38
C PHE A 80 16.07 -2.89 -16.60
N GLY A 81 16.51 -1.66 -16.76
CA GLY A 81 16.23 -0.81 -17.93
C GLY A 81 14.92 -0.05 -17.87
N LYS A 82 13.79 -0.70 -17.58
CA LYS A 82 12.46 -0.10 -17.56
C LYS A 82 11.69 -0.51 -16.30
N LEU A 83 10.85 0.38 -15.79
CA LEU A 83 9.88 0.06 -14.77
C LEU A 83 8.50 -0.16 -15.40
N HIS A 84 7.80 -1.24 -15.08
CA HIS A 84 6.49 -1.56 -15.63
C HIS A 84 5.40 -1.63 -14.55
N ILE A 85 5.75 -2.05 -13.33
CA ILE A 85 4.80 -2.25 -12.24
C ILE A 85 5.32 -1.52 -11.01
N ALA A 86 4.46 -0.69 -10.39
CA ALA A 86 4.75 -0.01 -9.13
C ALA A 86 3.76 -0.43 -8.06
N CYS A 87 4.24 -1.01 -6.96
CA CYS A 87 3.43 -1.35 -5.79
C CYS A 87 3.79 -0.41 -4.63
N ASN A 88 3.03 0.67 -4.47
CA ASN A 88 3.11 1.59 -3.35
C ASN A 88 2.45 0.94 -2.13
N ASN A 89 3.22 0.13 -1.39
CA ASN A 89 2.69 -0.70 -0.32
C ASN A 89 3.20 -0.32 1.08
N ALA A 90 4.34 0.35 1.22
CA ALA A 90 4.85 0.78 2.51
C ALA A 90 3.78 1.50 3.33
N GLY A 91 3.62 1.13 4.60
CA GLY A 91 2.61 1.71 5.46
C GLY A 91 2.82 1.39 6.93
N VAL A 92 2.32 2.27 7.79
CA VAL A 92 2.37 2.15 9.24
C VAL A 92 0.98 2.24 9.84
N PRO A 93 0.73 1.58 10.99
CA PRO A 93 -0.54 1.61 11.68
C PRO A 93 -0.65 2.84 12.60
N MET A 94 -1.85 3.13 13.06
CA MET A 94 -2.13 4.00 14.19
C MET A 94 -3.43 3.55 14.85
N HIS A 95 -3.35 3.14 16.11
CA HIS A 95 -4.50 2.63 16.88
C HIS A 95 -4.42 3.01 18.35
N GLY A 96 -5.55 2.86 19.07
CA GLY A 96 -5.62 2.91 20.51
C GLY A 96 -5.53 4.33 21.10
N THR A 97 -5.74 5.37 20.28
CA THR A 97 -5.80 6.76 20.75
C THR A 97 -7.03 7.43 20.18
N ARG A 98 -7.83 8.06 21.04
CA ARG A 98 -8.99 8.85 20.61
C ARG A 98 -8.54 9.95 19.69
N LEU A 99 -9.33 10.25 18.67
CA LEU A 99 -8.96 11.20 17.61
C LEU A 99 -8.52 12.57 18.14
N VAL A 100 -9.19 13.03 19.21
CA VAL A 100 -8.89 14.33 19.85
C VAL A 100 -7.59 14.36 20.66
N ASP A 101 -7.07 13.19 21.02
CA ASP A 101 -5.89 13.02 21.87
C ASP A 101 -4.64 12.60 21.05
N VAL A 102 -4.77 12.44 19.72
CA VAL A 102 -3.65 12.01 18.86
C VAL A 102 -2.61 13.12 18.76
N PRO A 103 -1.35 12.89 19.17
CA PRO A 103 -0.26 13.86 19.03
C PRO A 103 -0.01 14.26 17.57
N VAL A 104 0.34 15.54 17.33
CA VAL A 104 0.65 16.04 15.98
C VAL A 104 1.78 15.23 15.30
N ALA A 105 2.75 14.79 16.07
CA ALA A 105 3.85 13.97 15.55
C ALA A 105 3.39 12.60 15.02
N ASP A 106 2.35 11.99 15.61
CA ASP A 106 1.75 10.76 15.10
C ASP A 106 0.99 11.00 13.78
N TRP A 107 0.26 12.13 13.68
CA TRP A 107 -0.33 12.55 12.43
C TRP A 107 0.71 12.70 11.34
N ALA A 108 1.82 13.43 11.63
CA ALA A 108 2.90 13.66 10.70
C ALA A 108 3.54 12.33 10.24
N PHE A 109 3.75 11.39 11.16
CA PHE A 109 4.32 10.07 10.83
C PHE A 109 3.40 9.25 9.93
N VAL A 110 2.13 9.11 10.29
CA VAL A 110 1.17 8.31 9.52
C VAL A 110 0.93 8.92 8.13
N ILE A 111 0.75 10.24 8.05
CA ILE A 111 0.57 10.94 6.77
C ILE A 111 1.86 10.85 5.93
N GLY A 112 3.01 11.02 6.56
CA GLY A 112 4.32 10.94 5.90
C GLY A 112 4.52 9.61 5.19
N VAL A 113 4.26 8.51 5.87
CA VAL A 113 4.45 7.17 5.29
C VAL A 113 3.28 6.78 4.37
N ASN A 114 2.04 6.82 4.87
CA ASN A 114 0.90 6.22 4.18
C ASN A 114 0.39 7.07 3.01
N VAL A 115 0.53 8.40 3.09
CA VAL A 115 0.00 9.31 2.06
C VAL A 115 1.13 9.86 1.19
N TRP A 116 2.11 10.56 1.79
CA TRP A 116 3.22 11.10 1.02
C TRP A 116 4.04 10.00 0.33
N GLY A 117 4.24 8.85 0.97
CA GLY A 117 4.90 7.71 0.33
C GLY A 117 4.22 7.28 -0.97
N VAL A 118 2.88 7.23 -0.99
CA VAL A 118 2.11 6.92 -2.21
C VAL A 118 2.20 8.06 -3.22
N ILE A 119 2.11 9.33 -2.78
CA ILE A 119 2.24 10.50 -3.65
C ILE A 119 3.62 10.50 -4.34
N HIS A 120 4.70 10.28 -3.61
CA HIS A 120 6.05 10.20 -4.19
C HIS A 120 6.15 9.06 -5.21
N GLY A 121 5.59 7.88 -4.89
CA GLY A 121 5.54 6.77 -5.84
C GLY A 121 4.77 7.12 -7.12
N ILE A 122 3.59 7.73 -7.02
CA ILE A 122 2.82 8.18 -8.17
C ILE A 122 3.63 9.20 -8.99
N ARG A 123 4.21 10.22 -8.35
CA ARG A 123 4.96 11.30 -9.03
C ARG A 123 6.17 10.82 -9.82
N HIS A 124 6.84 9.75 -9.38
CA HIS A 124 8.09 9.30 -9.99
C HIS A 124 7.96 7.98 -10.75
N PHE A 125 7.21 7.02 -10.24
CA PHE A 125 7.07 5.72 -10.91
C PHE A 125 6.11 5.79 -12.10
N VAL A 126 4.99 6.52 -12.01
CA VAL A 126 4.01 6.58 -13.09
C VAL A 126 4.60 7.20 -14.36
N PRO A 127 5.29 8.36 -14.33
CA PRO A 127 5.95 8.88 -15.52
C PRO A 127 6.99 7.94 -16.11
N ALA A 128 7.76 7.21 -15.28
CA ALA A 128 8.73 6.23 -15.75
C ALA A 128 8.05 5.05 -16.49
N ILE A 129 6.89 4.60 -15.99
CA ILE A 129 6.07 3.56 -16.63
C ILE A 129 5.47 4.08 -17.95
N LEU A 130 4.94 5.29 -17.97
CA LEU A 130 4.34 5.87 -19.17
C LEU A 130 5.36 6.12 -20.28
N LYS A 131 6.60 6.48 -19.93
CA LYS A 131 7.67 6.91 -20.86
C LYS A 131 7.98 5.89 -21.95
N HIS A 132 7.87 4.59 -21.67
CA HIS A 132 8.21 3.56 -22.65
C HIS A 132 7.01 3.05 -23.48
N GLY A 133 5.78 3.47 -23.17
CA GLY A 133 4.58 3.14 -23.94
C GLY A 133 4.12 1.67 -23.86
N GLU A 134 4.84 0.80 -23.15
CA GLU A 134 4.44 -0.59 -22.94
C GLU A 134 3.34 -0.68 -21.87
N ALA A 135 2.69 -1.85 -21.77
CA ALA A 135 1.71 -2.12 -20.72
C ALA A 135 2.36 -2.02 -19.34
N GLY A 136 1.71 -1.28 -18.45
CA GLY A 136 2.13 -1.06 -17.07
C GLY A 136 0.99 -1.18 -16.08
N HIS A 137 1.34 -1.16 -14.78
CA HIS A 137 0.34 -1.22 -13.71
C HIS A 137 0.82 -0.56 -12.42
N VAL A 138 -0.10 0.13 -11.74
CA VAL A 138 0.15 0.74 -10.43
C VAL A 138 -0.77 0.09 -9.40
N VAL A 139 -0.20 -0.39 -8.30
CA VAL A 139 -0.93 -0.94 -7.16
C VAL A 139 -0.70 -0.05 -5.95
N ASN A 140 -1.75 0.58 -5.43
CA ASN A 140 -1.68 1.37 -4.21
C ASN A 140 -2.36 0.61 -3.06
N THR A 141 -1.63 0.34 -1.99
CA THR A 141 -2.17 -0.40 -0.83
C THR A 141 -2.98 0.54 0.06
N ALA A 142 -4.28 0.58 -0.20
CA ALA A 142 -5.29 1.17 0.67
C ALA A 142 -5.59 0.25 1.87
N SER A 143 -6.83 -0.03 2.17
CA SER A 143 -7.32 -0.96 3.20
C SER A 143 -8.83 -1.07 3.11
N VAL A 144 -9.44 -2.09 3.70
CA VAL A 144 -10.87 -2.07 4.02
C VAL A 144 -11.24 -0.87 4.92
N ALA A 145 -10.30 -0.33 5.68
CA ALA A 145 -10.47 0.90 6.45
C ALA A 145 -10.65 2.16 5.57
N ALA A 146 -10.38 2.08 4.27
CA ALA A 146 -10.66 3.14 3.30
C ALA A 146 -12.13 3.16 2.83
N THR A 147 -12.92 2.18 3.16
CA THR A 147 -14.33 2.08 2.75
C THR A 147 -15.31 2.27 3.91
N GLN A 148 -14.82 2.18 5.15
CA GLN A 148 -15.64 2.29 6.36
C GLN A 148 -14.81 2.70 7.57
N ASN A 149 -15.36 3.55 8.43
CA ASN A 149 -14.83 3.79 9.77
C ASN A 149 -15.55 2.88 10.77
N ARG A 150 -14.82 1.99 11.42
CA ARG A 150 -15.39 1.06 12.42
C ARG A 150 -15.47 1.73 13.79
N ARG A 151 -16.62 1.65 14.42
CA ARG A 151 -16.81 2.16 15.80
C ARG A 151 -15.91 1.39 16.78
N GLY A 152 -15.38 2.10 17.77
CA GLY A 152 -14.59 1.51 18.87
C GLY A 152 -13.21 0.97 18.46
N THR A 153 -12.65 1.43 17.35
CA THR A 153 -11.32 0.97 16.90
C THR A 153 -10.21 1.99 17.13
N ASP A 154 -10.52 3.24 17.47
CA ASP A 154 -9.59 4.34 17.71
C ASP A 154 -8.43 4.38 16.69
N GLN A 155 -8.78 4.21 15.39
CA GLN A 155 -7.84 4.17 14.26
C GLN A 155 -8.04 5.33 13.28
N GLY A 156 -8.53 6.48 13.76
CA GLY A 156 -8.90 7.63 12.93
C GLY A 156 -7.82 8.07 11.96
N PRO A 157 -6.57 8.33 12.39
CA PRO A 157 -5.49 8.73 11.50
C PRO A 157 -5.16 7.69 10.42
N TYR A 158 -5.13 6.41 10.81
CA TYR A 158 -4.90 5.32 9.86
C TYR A 158 -6.01 5.25 8.81
N SER A 159 -7.28 5.24 9.25
CA SER A 159 -8.42 5.21 8.32
C SER A 159 -8.38 6.40 7.36
N MET A 160 -8.18 7.62 7.89
CA MET A 160 -8.05 8.84 7.07
C MET A 160 -6.96 8.68 6.00
N SER A 161 -5.77 8.19 6.38
CA SER A 161 -4.68 7.98 5.43
C SER A 161 -5.04 6.97 4.34
N LYS A 162 -5.78 5.92 4.68
CA LYS A 162 -6.21 4.89 3.71
C LYS A 162 -7.36 5.36 2.80
N TYR A 163 -8.26 6.23 3.29
CA TYR A 163 -9.21 6.95 2.45
C TYR A 163 -8.51 7.87 1.45
N ALA A 164 -7.46 8.59 1.88
CA ALA A 164 -6.65 9.41 0.99
C ALA A 164 -6.01 8.58 -0.13
N VAL A 165 -5.42 7.42 0.21
CA VAL A 165 -4.83 6.50 -0.80
C VAL A 165 -5.89 5.99 -1.77
N LEU A 166 -7.09 5.67 -1.29
CA LEU A 166 -8.19 5.23 -2.16
C LEU A 166 -8.57 6.33 -3.14
N SER A 167 -8.81 7.56 -2.64
CA SER A 167 -9.16 8.72 -3.48
C SER A 167 -8.06 9.05 -4.50
N LEU A 168 -6.78 9.01 -4.11
CA LEU A 168 -5.66 9.17 -5.04
C LEU A 168 -5.64 8.10 -6.12
N SER A 169 -6.03 6.87 -5.78
CA SER A 169 -6.07 5.76 -6.74
C SER A 169 -7.20 5.92 -7.74
N GLU A 170 -8.39 6.37 -7.30
CA GLU A 170 -9.54 6.68 -8.16
C GLU A 170 -9.21 7.82 -9.13
N ALA A 171 -8.59 8.90 -8.63
CA ALA A 171 -8.15 10.01 -9.48
C ALA A 171 -7.11 9.55 -10.51
N LEU A 172 -6.13 8.74 -10.10
CA LEU A 172 -5.09 8.22 -10.99
C LEU A 172 -5.69 7.28 -12.06
N GLU A 173 -6.67 6.46 -11.71
CA GLU A 173 -7.38 5.61 -12.69
C GLU A 173 -7.98 6.46 -13.82
N HIS A 174 -8.71 7.54 -13.46
CA HIS A 174 -9.30 8.45 -14.43
C HIS A 174 -8.23 9.17 -15.29
N GLU A 175 -7.11 9.63 -14.67
CA GLU A 175 -6.03 10.29 -15.40
C GLU A 175 -5.32 9.37 -16.40
N LEU A 176 -5.32 8.06 -16.14
CA LEU A 176 -4.68 7.06 -16.99
C LEU A 176 -5.63 6.40 -18.01
N GLU A 177 -6.90 6.83 -18.05
CA GLU A 177 -7.84 6.37 -19.08
C GLU A 177 -7.26 6.58 -20.49
N GLY A 178 -7.41 5.59 -21.35
CA GLY A 178 -6.87 5.62 -22.71
C GLY A 178 -5.37 5.30 -22.82
N THR A 179 -4.67 5.09 -21.69
CA THR A 179 -3.29 4.62 -21.70
C THR A 179 -3.18 3.09 -21.55
N ASN A 180 -1.98 2.55 -21.71
CA ASN A 180 -1.69 1.13 -21.47
C ASN A 180 -1.45 0.80 -19.99
N VAL A 181 -1.63 1.75 -19.06
CA VAL A 181 -1.31 1.59 -17.62
C VAL A 181 -2.60 1.41 -16.84
N GLY A 182 -2.70 0.31 -16.10
CA GLY A 182 -3.82 0.05 -15.19
C GLY A 182 -3.52 0.53 -13.77
N VAL A 183 -4.57 0.69 -12.97
CA VAL A 183 -4.49 1.04 -11.54
C VAL A 183 -5.27 0.04 -10.71
N THR A 184 -4.73 -0.33 -9.57
CA THR A 184 -5.42 -1.16 -8.55
C THR A 184 -5.33 -0.48 -7.19
N ALA A 185 -6.46 -0.25 -6.57
CA ALA A 185 -6.57 0.03 -5.13
C ALA A 185 -6.66 -1.31 -4.37
N LEU A 186 -5.56 -1.73 -3.78
CA LEU A 186 -5.51 -2.95 -2.96
C LEU A 186 -6.12 -2.65 -1.59
N CYS A 187 -7.19 -3.36 -1.23
CA CYS A 187 -7.98 -3.16 -0.02
C CYS A 187 -7.91 -4.39 0.90
N PRO A 188 -6.78 -4.65 1.58
CA PRO A 188 -6.67 -5.76 2.50
C PRO A 188 -7.52 -5.55 3.75
N GLY A 189 -8.06 -6.67 4.29
CA GLY A 189 -8.56 -6.75 5.65
C GLY A 189 -7.43 -7.07 6.65
N PRO A 190 -7.69 -7.82 7.72
CA PRO A 190 -6.65 -8.33 8.59
C PRO A 190 -5.73 -9.30 7.85
N ILE A 191 -4.43 -9.00 7.82
CA ILE A 191 -3.39 -9.84 7.22
C ILE A 191 -2.36 -10.19 8.29
N ALA A 192 -1.90 -11.43 8.34
CA ALA A 192 -0.91 -11.93 9.29
C ALA A 192 0.46 -11.29 9.02
N THR A 193 0.73 -10.14 9.61
CA THR A 193 1.94 -9.32 9.40
C THR A 193 2.45 -8.72 10.69
N ASN A 194 3.66 -8.18 10.64
CA ASN A 194 4.26 -7.39 11.73
C ASN A 194 3.79 -5.92 11.75
N LEU A 195 2.68 -5.59 11.08
CA LEU A 195 2.18 -4.22 10.98
C LEU A 195 2.01 -3.56 12.37
N ALA A 196 1.57 -4.33 13.38
CA ALA A 196 1.41 -3.84 14.75
C ALA A 196 2.67 -3.15 15.31
N GLN A 197 3.86 -3.55 14.87
CA GLN A 197 5.15 -3.03 15.30
C GLN A 197 5.63 -1.82 14.49
N GLY A 198 4.81 -1.26 13.63
CA GLY A 198 5.21 -0.17 12.70
C GLY A 198 5.71 1.10 13.40
N ALA A 199 5.32 1.34 14.65
CA ALA A 199 5.76 2.49 15.45
C ALA A 199 7.30 2.54 15.66
N ARG A 200 8.00 1.40 15.55
CA ARG A 200 9.47 1.33 15.66
C ARG A 200 10.20 2.15 14.59
N HIS A 201 9.54 2.46 13.47
CA HIS A 201 10.12 3.23 12.37
C HIS A 201 9.88 4.73 12.47
N ARG A 202 9.23 5.21 13.55
CA ARG A 202 9.00 6.63 13.74
C ARG A 202 10.35 7.34 13.93
N PRO A 203 10.68 8.35 13.11
CA PRO A 203 11.97 8.99 13.14
C PRO A 203 12.15 9.90 14.37
N ASP A 204 13.41 10.10 14.80
CA ASP A 204 13.75 10.88 16.00
C ASP A 204 13.22 12.32 15.97
N HIS A 205 13.19 12.98 14.80
CA HIS A 205 12.65 14.33 14.68
C HIS A 205 11.13 14.43 14.93
N LEU A 206 10.43 13.28 14.93
CA LEU A 206 9.03 13.15 15.36
C LEU A 206 8.90 12.56 16.78
N GLY A 207 9.97 12.54 17.55
CA GLY A 207 10.02 12.01 18.91
C GLY A 207 10.49 10.56 19.04
N GLY A 208 10.91 9.93 17.93
CA GLY A 208 11.37 8.55 17.91
C GLY A 208 10.25 7.51 18.11
N PRO A 209 10.59 6.22 18.26
CA PRO A 209 9.63 5.16 18.48
C PRO A 209 8.77 5.40 19.74
N GLU A 210 7.48 5.55 19.56
CA GLU A 210 6.53 5.61 20.67
C GLU A 210 5.76 4.29 20.74
N LEU A 211 6.20 3.42 21.62
CA LEU A 211 5.60 2.11 21.78
C LEU A 211 4.30 2.21 22.58
N ARG A 212 3.27 1.55 22.10
CA ARG A 212 1.97 1.39 22.77
C ARG A 212 1.72 -0.10 23.03
N PRO A 213 2.44 -0.71 24.00
CA PRO A 213 2.53 -2.16 24.12
C PRO A 213 1.18 -2.87 24.19
N ALA A 214 0.20 -2.30 24.89
CA ALA A 214 -1.13 -2.89 25.02
C ALA A 214 -1.90 -2.88 23.68
N ALA A 215 -1.89 -1.77 22.95
CA ALA A 215 -2.56 -1.65 21.65
C ALA A 215 -1.87 -2.49 20.58
N GLU A 216 -0.52 -2.50 20.61
CA GLU A 216 0.29 -3.32 19.72
C GLU A 216 0.07 -4.82 19.96
N ALA A 217 0.05 -5.27 21.22
CA ALA A 217 -0.21 -6.67 21.58
C ALA A 217 -1.62 -7.12 21.15
N LEU A 218 -2.64 -6.29 21.42
CA LEU A 218 -4.01 -6.59 20.99
C LEU A 218 -4.14 -6.68 19.46
N MET A 219 -3.48 -5.79 18.74
CA MET A 219 -3.47 -5.84 17.29
C MET A 219 -2.71 -7.07 16.79
N ALA A 220 -1.53 -7.36 17.32
CA ALA A 220 -0.73 -8.52 16.95
C ALA A 220 -1.50 -9.83 17.18
N GLU A 221 -2.16 -9.98 18.34
CA GLU A 221 -3.01 -11.12 18.64
C GLU A 221 -4.17 -11.26 17.65
N ARG A 222 -4.82 -10.15 17.32
CA ARG A 222 -5.90 -10.15 16.32
C ARG A 222 -5.39 -10.59 14.94
N LEU A 223 -4.26 -10.03 14.49
CA LEU A 223 -3.68 -10.38 13.19
C LEU A 223 -3.22 -11.84 13.14
N ALA A 224 -2.70 -12.37 14.24
CA ALA A 224 -2.33 -13.78 14.34
C ALA A 224 -3.54 -14.72 14.29
N LYS A 225 -4.68 -14.33 14.92
CA LYS A 225 -5.88 -15.17 14.96
C LYS A 225 -6.75 -15.12 13.70
N THR A 226 -6.84 -13.96 13.07
CA THR A 226 -7.81 -13.72 11.98
C THR A 226 -7.15 -13.23 10.70
N GLY A 227 -5.84 -13.04 10.69
CA GLY A 227 -5.11 -12.55 9.54
C GLY A 227 -4.99 -13.59 8.44
N ILE A 228 -5.21 -13.14 7.22
CA ILE A 228 -4.98 -13.93 6.01
C ILE A 228 -3.48 -14.00 5.74
N ASP A 229 -3.00 -15.09 5.16
CA ASP A 229 -1.60 -15.24 4.75
C ASP A 229 -1.23 -14.15 3.71
N PRO A 230 -0.12 -13.41 3.90
CA PRO A 230 0.40 -12.46 2.92
C PRO A 230 0.58 -13.02 1.51
N LYS A 231 0.81 -14.33 1.36
CA LYS A 231 0.91 -15.00 0.06
C LYS A 231 -0.38 -14.83 -0.75
N LEU A 232 -1.55 -14.99 -0.12
CA LEU A 232 -2.84 -14.81 -0.80
C LEU A 232 -3.06 -13.35 -1.25
N VAL A 233 -2.46 -12.39 -0.55
CA VAL A 233 -2.47 -10.99 -1.00
C VAL A 233 -1.65 -10.84 -2.29
N GLY A 234 -0.47 -11.45 -2.35
CA GLY A 234 0.36 -11.49 -3.55
C GLY A 234 -0.38 -12.11 -4.75
N GLU A 235 -1.02 -13.26 -4.56
CA GLU A 235 -1.82 -13.92 -5.60
C GLU A 235 -2.96 -13.02 -6.09
N ARG A 236 -3.65 -12.33 -5.19
CA ARG A 236 -4.72 -11.38 -5.54
C ARG A 236 -4.20 -10.18 -6.32
N VAL A 237 -2.99 -9.69 -6.02
CA VAL A 237 -2.34 -8.62 -6.77
C VAL A 237 -1.99 -9.07 -8.19
N ILE A 238 -1.45 -10.27 -8.37
CA ILE A 238 -1.20 -10.87 -9.69
C ILE A 238 -2.48 -10.93 -10.52
N ASP A 239 -3.56 -11.42 -9.92
CA ASP A 239 -4.86 -11.49 -10.57
C ASP A 239 -5.38 -10.08 -10.96
N ALA A 240 -5.29 -9.11 -10.04
CA ALA A 240 -5.70 -7.75 -10.30
C ALA A 240 -4.90 -7.07 -11.45
N ILE A 241 -3.60 -7.28 -11.50
CA ILE A 241 -2.73 -6.78 -12.58
C ILE A 241 -3.11 -7.41 -13.93
N ARG A 242 -3.32 -8.74 -13.97
CA ARG A 242 -3.67 -9.46 -15.20
C ARG A 242 -5.02 -9.00 -15.76
N ASN A 243 -6.01 -8.82 -14.87
CA ASN A 243 -7.40 -8.51 -15.23
C ASN A 243 -7.72 -7.01 -15.19
N LYS A 244 -6.75 -6.14 -14.86
CA LYS A 244 -6.94 -4.70 -14.66
C LYS A 244 -8.09 -4.41 -13.67
N THR A 245 -8.14 -5.16 -12.56
CA THR A 245 -9.16 -4.97 -11.53
C THR A 245 -8.82 -3.76 -10.68
N PHE A 246 -9.71 -2.76 -10.61
CA PHE A 246 -9.46 -1.57 -9.81
C PHE A 246 -9.55 -1.84 -8.30
N TYR A 247 -10.69 -2.31 -7.78
CA TYR A 247 -10.81 -2.65 -6.36
C TYR A 247 -10.39 -4.10 -6.10
N ALA A 248 -9.24 -4.31 -5.48
CA ALA A 248 -8.76 -5.63 -5.09
C ALA A 248 -8.95 -5.90 -3.59
N PHE A 249 -10.10 -6.47 -3.22
CA PHE A 249 -10.35 -6.95 -1.87
C PHE A 249 -9.74 -8.34 -1.68
N VAL A 250 -9.10 -8.56 -0.52
CA VAL A 250 -8.44 -9.82 -0.16
C VAL A 250 -9.26 -10.63 0.85
N SER A 251 -10.08 -9.97 1.66
CA SER A 251 -10.95 -10.62 2.65
C SER A 251 -12.41 -10.32 2.37
N ALA A 252 -13.29 -11.15 2.90
CA ALA A 252 -14.70 -10.84 2.94
C ALA A 252 -14.91 -9.53 3.71
N VAL A 253 -15.32 -8.49 3.01
CA VAL A 253 -15.77 -7.24 3.62
C VAL A 253 -17.27 -7.36 3.78
N PRO A 254 -17.85 -7.05 4.95
CA PRO A 254 -19.30 -6.98 5.10
C PRO A 254 -19.85 -5.88 4.16
N ALA A 255 -20.34 -6.29 3.00
CA ALA A 255 -20.84 -5.35 1.98
C ALA A 255 -22.01 -4.50 2.49
N ASP A 256 -22.77 -5.00 3.46
CA ASP A 256 -23.85 -4.31 4.15
C ASP A 256 -23.37 -3.06 4.91
N VAL A 257 -22.17 -3.07 5.47
CA VAL A 257 -21.60 -1.89 6.15
C VAL A 257 -21.28 -0.79 5.15
N ILE A 258 -20.69 -1.15 4.00
CA ILE A 258 -20.41 -0.20 2.91
C ILE A 258 -21.73 0.34 2.35
N ARG A 259 -22.70 -0.53 2.08
CA ARG A 259 -24.05 -0.14 1.61
C ARG A 259 -24.78 0.76 2.60
N ALA A 260 -24.66 0.49 3.90
CA ALA A 260 -25.28 1.32 4.93
C ALA A 260 -24.70 2.75 4.94
N ARG A 261 -23.38 2.88 4.75
CA ARG A 261 -22.72 4.19 4.60
C ARG A 261 -23.24 4.94 3.35
N HIS A 262 -23.31 4.26 2.21
CA HIS A 262 -23.77 4.86 0.98
C HIS A 262 -25.23 5.28 1.06
N ARG A 263 -26.14 4.41 1.57
CA ARG A 263 -27.55 4.77 1.77
C ARG A 263 -27.73 5.99 2.69
N ARG A 264 -26.86 6.15 3.72
CA ARG A 264 -26.92 7.35 4.55
C ARG A 264 -26.55 8.61 3.78
N ILE A 265 -25.56 8.54 2.88
CA ILE A 265 -25.17 9.67 2.02
C ILE A 265 -26.31 10.01 1.05
N GLU A 266 -26.85 9.01 0.37
CA GLU A 266 -27.96 9.15 -0.58
C GLU A 266 -29.20 9.77 0.09
N ALA A 267 -29.59 9.27 1.26
CA ALA A 267 -30.74 9.81 1.99
C ALA A 267 -30.60 11.30 2.36
N GLU A 268 -29.39 11.76 2.66
CA GLU A 268 -29.14 13.17 2.94
C GLU A 268 -29.14 14.03 1.67
N LEU A 269 -28.77 13.48 0.52
CA LEU A 269 -28.85 14.16 -0.79
C LEU A 269 -30.30 14.35 -1.23
N GLU A 270 -31.16 13.35 -1.03
CA GLU A 270 -32.56 13.40 -1.43
C GLU A 270 -33.42 14.36 -0.57
N THR A 271 -33.08 14.56 0.71
CA THR A 271 -33.94 15.29 1.65
C THR A 271 -33.76 16.79 1.71
N ARG A 272 -32.69 17.37 1.16
CA ARG A 272 -32.35 18.78 1.45
C ARG A 272 -32.22 19.71 0.26
N TRP A 273 -32.17 19.24 -0.97
CA TRP A 273 -31.84 20.10 -2.12
C TRP A 273 -32.78 19.85 -3.30
N THR A 274 -34.10 20.11 -3.11
CA THR A 274 -35.09 20.25 -4.22
C THR A 274 -35.04 21.63 -4.83
N THR A 275 -33.98 22.42 -4.71
CA THR A 275 -33.84 23.66 -5.44
C THR A 275 -33.22 23.34 -6.79
N THR A 276 -34.09 23.27 -7.80
CA THR A 276 -33.76 23.36 -9.24
C THR A 276 -32.87 24.58 -9.48
N TYR A 277 -31.66 24.35 -9.98
CA TYR A 277 -30.92 25.40 -10.69
C TYR A 277 -31.44 25.53 -12.09
#